data_2d19260200275be9af1dc116d9aa3e32
#
_entry.id   2d19260200275be9af1dc116d9aa3e32
#
_cell.length_a   1.000
_cell.length_b   1.000
_cell.length_c   1.000
_cell.angle_alpha   90.00
_cell.angle_beta   90.00
_cell.angle_gamma   90.00
#
_symmetry.space_group_name_H-M   'P 1'
#
loop_
_entity.id
_entity.type
_entity.pdbx_description
1 polymer ?
#
loop_
_entity_poly.entity_id
_entity_poly.type
_entity_poly.pdbx_seq_one_letter_code
_entity_poly.pdbx_strand_id
1 'polypeptide(L)'
;LMTIVMPLNQALGIILPILIFSDFIAVYKYRKEFDLGTLKLMVPFAAIGIIIGSLTFSYFSEDLLKFIIGVMGFLFAGHYFFFKKDKEKQSEKNFLKGGACSVVAGFTSFCVHAGGTPTSLYLLPLRMKKEIYVGTRIFFFTFVNLIKLPLYINLSMTNLESFKQSAILFPVALLGILIGYKL
;
A
#
# COMPACT_ATOMS: atom_id res chain seq x y z
N LEU A 1 -7.18 8.25 11.42
CA LEU A 1 -7.41 9.52 12.14
C LEU A 1 -8.09 10.58 11.27
N MET A 2 -7.62 10.83 10.02
CA MET A 2 -8.27 11.80 9.12
C MET A 2 -9.75 11.47 8.85
N THR A 3 -10.10 10.21 8.75
CA THR A 3 -11.48 9.75 8.51
C THR A 3 -12.46 10.00 9.67
N ILE A 4 -11.99 10.50 10.80
CA ILE A 4 -12.84 10.95 11.92
C ILE A 4 -13.32 12.39 11.68
N VAL A 5 -12.53 13.18 10.94
CA VAL A 5 -12.74 14.63 10.77
C VAL A 5 -13.35 14.95 9.40
N MET A 6 -13.15 14.07 8.40
CA MET A 6 -13.60 14.27 7.02
C MET A 6 -14.06 12.98 6.37
N PRO A 7 -14.89 13.03 5.29
CA PRO A 7 -15.31 11.87 4.51
C PRO A 7 -14.12 11.04 4.00
N LEU A 8 -14.29 9.73 3.96
CA LEU A 8 -13.22 8.78 3.61
C LEU A 8 -12.60 9.08 2.24
N ASN A 9 -13.42 9.36 1.22
CA ASN A 9 -12.97 9.66 -0.13
C ASN A 9 -12.06 10.90 -0.19
N GLN A 10 -12.38 11.96 0.55
CA GLN A 10 -11.55 13.16 0.64
C GLN A 10 -10.22 12.87 1.34
N ALA A 11 -10.26 12.14 2.46
CA ALA A 11 -9.05 11.74 3.18
C ALA A 11 -8.11 10.92 2.28
N LEU A 12 -8.65 9.96 1.51
CA LEU A 12 -7.88 9.15 0.57
C LEU A 12 -7.24 10.01 -0.53
N GLY A 13 -8.00 10.98 -1.06
CA GLY A 13 -7.52 11.89 -2.10
C GLY A 13 -6.41 12.82 -1.65
N ILE A 14 -6.40 13.25 -0.37
CA ILE A 14 -5.35 14.08 0.21
C ILE A 14 -4.09 13.25 0.51
N ILE A 15 -4.27 12.03 1.00
CA ILE A 15 -3.14 11.17 1.38
C ILE A 15 -2.36 10.70 0.15
N LEU A 16 -3.00 10.44 -0.98
CA LEU A 16 -2.35 9.87 -2.17
C LEU A 16 -1.17 10.72 -2.70
N PRO A 17 -1.30 12.05 -2.92
CA PRO A 17 -0.16 12.87 -3.32
C PRO A 17 1.00 12.84 -2.30
N ILE A 18 0.69 12.85 -1.00
CA ILE A 18 1.71 12.76 0.06
C ILE A 18 2.47 11.43 -0.05
N LEU A 19 1.76 10.32 -0.26
CA LEU A 19 2.40 9.01 -0.44
C LEU A 19 3.29 9.00 -1.68
N ILE A 20 2.84 9.53 -2.81
CA ILE A 20 3.64 9.58 -4.05
C ILE A 20 4.94 10.37 -3.83
N PHE A 21 4.87 11.55 -3.20
CA PHE A 21 6.07 12.31 -2.88
C PHE A 21 7.01 11.57 -1.94
N SER A 22 6.45 10.94 -0.90
CA SER A 22 7.22 10.13 0.05
C SER A 22 7.89 8.95 -0.64
N ASP A 23 7.19 8.29 -1.57
CA ASP A 23 7.71 7.19 -2.37
C ASP A 23 8.89 7.62 -3.23
N PHE A 24 8.85 8.79 -3.89
CA PHE A 24 9.98 9.28 -4.69
C PHE A 24 11.25 9.47 -3.85
N ILE A 25 11.13 10.02 -2.65
CA ILE A 25 12.26 10.17 -1.72
C ILE A 25 12.81 8.79 -1.34
N ALA A 26 11.93 7.85 -1.00
CA ALA A 26 12.31 6.51 -0.59
C ALA A 26 12.92 5.70 -1.75
N VAL A 27 12.37 5.80 -2.96
CA VAL A 27 12.91 5.18 -4.19
C VAL A 27 14.34 5.66 -4.46
N TYR A 28 14.61 6.96 -4.32
CA TYR A 28 15.96 7.48 -4.51
C TYR A 28 16.98 6.81 -3.57
N LYS A 29 16.60 6.58 -2.32
CA LYS A 29 17.46 5.92 -1.33
C LYS A 29 17.67 4.45 -1.64
N TYR A 30 16.60 3.70 -1.97
CA TYR A 30 16.62 2.24 -2.16
C TYR A 30 16.72 1.81 -3.63
N ARG A 31 17.16 2.70 -4.54
CA ARG A 31 17.19 2.47 -5.99
C ARG A 31 18.02 1.28 -6.47
N LYS A 32 18.92 0.75 -5.63
CA LYS A 32 19.77 -0.43 -5.91
C LYS A 32 19.37 -1.65 -5.12
N GLU A 33 18.37 -1.54 -4.24
CA GLU A 33 18.07 -2.55 -3.22
C GLU A 33 16.62 -3.04 -3.35
N PHE A 34 16.30 -3.74 -4.43
CA PHE A 34 14.99 -4.31 -4.64
C PHE A 34 15.06 -5.61 -5.45
N ASP A 35 14.06 -6.47 -5.32
CA ASP A 35 13.94 -7.70 -6.10
C ASP A 35 13.00 -7.49 -7.29
N LEU A 36 13.60 -7.31 -8.47
CA LEU A 36 12.87 -7.10 -9.72
C LEU A 36 11.97 -8.30 -10.09
N GLY A 37 12.39 -9.52 -9.78
CA GLY A 37 11.59 -10.72 -10.07
C GLY A 37 10.29 -10.74 -9.29
N THR A 38 10.35 -10.37 -8.01
CA THR A 38 9.16 -10.21 -7.17
C THR A 38 8.26 -9.07 -7.65
N LEU A 39 8.84 -7.92 -8.04
CA LEU A 39 8.07 -6.79 -8.57
C LEU A 39 7.35 -7.12 -9.88
N LYS A 40 8.02 -7.80 -10.83
CA LYS A 40 7.42 -8.24 -12.09
C LYS A 40 6.21 -9.16 -11.88
N LEU A 41 6.22 -9.93 -10.80
CA LEU A 41 5.06 -10.73 -10.42
C LEU A 41 3.99 -9.86 -9.74
N MET A 42 4.35 -9.08 -8.75
CA MET A 42 3.38 -8.41 -7.88
C MET A 42 2.64 -7.24 -8.54
N VAL A 43 3.35 -6.41 -9.32
CA VAL A 43 2.80 -5.16 -9.88
C VAL A 43 1.64 -5.41 -10.85
N PRO A 44 1.71 -6.35 -11.82
CA PRO A 44 0.59 -6.62 -12.71
C PRO A 44 -0.67 -7.10 -11.98
N PHE A 45 -0.50 -8.00 -11.00
CA PHE A 45 -1.62 -8.48 -10.19
C PHE A 45 -2.21 -7.39 -9.29
N ALA A 46 -1.38 -6.51 -8.75
CA ALA A 46 -1.86 -5.35 -8.00
C ALA A 46 -2.65 -4.39 -8.89
N ALA A 47 -2.24 -4.19 -10.14
CA ALA A 47 -2.99 -3.38 -11.10
C ALA A 47 -4.40 -3.95 -11.35
N ILE A 48 -4.54 -5.28 -11.47
CA ILE A 48 -5.86 -5.93 -11.56
C ILE A 48 -6.69 -5.61 -10.30
N GLY A 49 -6.11 -5.76 -9.11
CA GLY A 49 -6.79 -5.42 -7.86
C GLY A 49 -7.22 -3.96 -7.76
N ILE A 50 -6.37 -3.02 -8.24
CA ILE A 50 -6.69 -1.60 -8.30
C ILE A 50 -7.86 -1.34 -9.25
N ILE A 51 -7.87 -1.95 -10.43
CA ILE A 51 -8.97 -1.82 -11.40
C ILE A 51 -10.28 -2.34 -10.80
N ILE A 52 -10.27 -3.52 -10.19
CA ILE A 52 -11.45 -4.06 -9.49
C ILE A 52 -11.90 -3.08 -8.41
N GLY A 53 -10.97 -2.56 -7.60
CA GLY A 53 -11.27 -1.56 -6.58
C GLY A 53 -11.91 -0.31 -7.15
N SER A 54 -11.38 0.22 -8.26
CA SER A 54 -11.92 1.43 -8.89
C SER A 54 -13.34 1.24 -9.44
N LEU A 55 -13.63 0.08 -10.01
CA LEU A 55 -14.95 -0.24 -10.55
C LEU A 55 -16.00 -0.50 -9.46
N THR A 56 -15.58 -0.98 -8.32
CA THR A 56 -16.47 -1.37 -7.23
C THR A 56 -16.58 -0.32 -6.13
N PHE A 57 -15.66 0.65 -6.07
CA PHE A 57 -15.59 1.64 -4.98
C PHE A 57 -16.88 2.40 -4.76
N SER A 58 -17.56 2.82 -5.83
CA SER A 58 -18.81 3.58 -5.77
C SER A 58 -20.00 2.78 -5.19
N TYR A 59 -19.91 1.46 -5.15
CA TYR A 59 -20.92 0.58 -4.58
C TYR A 59 -20.72 0.31 -3.09
N PHE A 60 -19.57 0.70 -2.53
CA PHE A 60 -19.24 0.43 -1.13
C PHE A 60 -19.64 1.62 -0.25
N SER A 61 -20.40 1.33 0.80
CA SER A 61 -20.61 2.31 1.87
C SER A 61 -19.34 2.51 2.69
N GLU A 62 -19.19 3.67 3.33
CA GLU A 62 -18.05 3.94 4.21
C GLU A 62 -17.95 2.91 5.35
N ASP A 63 -19.08 2.44 5.87
CA ASP A 63 -19.12 1.46 6.94
C ASP A 63 -18.62 0.09 6.48
N LEU A 64 -18.96 -0.32 5.26
CA LEU A 64 -18.43 -1.55 4.67
C LEU A 64 -16.91 -1.46 4.48
N LEU A 65 -16.40 -0.32 4.02
CA LEU A 65 -14.96 -0.11 3.87
C LEU A 65 -14.24 -0.15 5.23
N LYS A 66 -14.80 0.48 6.26
CA LYS A 66 -14.28 0.42 7.64
C LYS A 66 -14.29 -1.01 8.18
N PHE A 67 -15.37 -1.78 7.90
CA PHE A 67 -15.47 -3.19 8.27
C PHE A 67 -14.39 -4.03 7.59
N ILE A 68 -14.17 -3.86 6.29
CA ILE A 68 -13.11 -4.56 5.54
C ILE A 68 -11.74 -4.29 6.16
N ILE A 69 -11.44 -3.03 6.53
CA ILE A 69 -10.18 -2.68 7.22
C ILE A 69 -10.06 -3.43 8.55
N GLY A 70 -11.12 -3.44 9.34
CA GLY A 70 -11.16 -4.12 10.64
C GLY A 70 -10.92 -5.62 10.51
N VAL A 71 -11.62 -6.28 9.58
CA VAL A 71 -11.46 -7.72 9.30
C VAL A 71 -10.04 -8.02 8.83
N MET A 72 -9.47 -7.22 7.92
CA MET A 72 -8.10 -7.43 7.46
C MET A 72 -7.08 -7.26 8.59
N GLY A 73 -7.25 -6.25 9.44
CA GLY A 73 -6.40 -6.05 10.61
C GLY A 73 -6.48 -7.23 11.57
N PHE A 74 -7.67 -7.73 11.84
CA PHE A 74 -7.90 -8.90 12.69
C PHE A 74 -7.28 -10.18 12.11
N LEU A 75 -7.50 -10.45 10.82
CA LEU A 75 -6.92 -11.62 10.14
C LEU A 75 -5.39 -11.56 10.12
N PHE A 76 -4.82 -10.37 9.92
CA PHE A 76 -3.36 -10.21 9.97
C PHE A 76 -2.81 -10.41 11.37
N ALA A 77 -3.43 -9.82 12.38
CA ALA A 77 -3.03 -10.02 13.78
C ALA A 77 -3.13 -11.51 14.16
N GLY A 78 -4.24 -12.15 13.81
CA GLY A 78 -4.42 -13.60 14.02
C GLY A 78 -3.33 -14.40 13.32
N HIS A 79 -3.10 -14.15 12.02
CA HIS A 79 -2.02 -14.82 11.29
C HIS A 79 -0.65 -14.59 11.96
N TYR A 80 -0.34 -13.36 12.37
CA TYR A 80 0.92 -13.04 13.01
C TYR A 80 1.12 -13.78 14.35
N PHE A 81 0.07 -13.85 15.18
CA PHE A 81 0.17 -14.49 16.49
C PHE A 81 0.13 -16.02 16.41
N PHE A 82 -0.73 -16.60 15.55
CA PHE A 82 -0.93 -18.05 15.50
C PHE A 82 0.07 -18.77 14.58
N PHE A 83 0.54 -18.14 13.49
CA PHE A 83 1.43 -18.77 12.53
C PHE A 83 2.91 -18.34 12.64
N LYS A 84 3.31 -17.75 13.76
CA LYS A 84 4.68 -17.33 14.05
C LYS A 84 5.69 -18.51 14.19
N LYS A 85 5.20 -19.75 14.21
CA LYS A 85 5.99 -20.93 14.62
C LYS A 85 7.01 -21.45 13.59
N ASP A 86 6.85 -21.22 12.31
CA ASP A 86 7.81 -21.72 11.31
C ASP A 86 8.89 -20.71 10.96
N LYS A 87 9.77 -20.43 11.93
CA LYS A 87 10.91 -19.54 11.74
C LYS A 87 12.06 -20.15 10.91
N GLU A 88 12.01 -21.41 10.54
CA GLU A 88 13.20 -22.09 9.98
C GLU A 88 13.21 -22.28 8.47
N LYS A 89 12.10 -22.25 7.78
CA LYS A 89 12.08 -22.44 6.32
C LYS A 89 11.81 -21.13 5.57
N GLN A 90 12.78 -20.73 4.72
CA GLN A 90 12.55 -19.72 3.70
C GLN A 90 11.52 -20.23 2.70
N SER A 91 10.45 -19.47 2.47
CA SER A 91 9.45 -19.82 1.47
C SER A 91 9.96 -19.50 0.08
N GLU A 92 9.75 -20.42 -0.87
CA GLU A 92 10.02 -20.12 -2.27
C GLU A 92 9.00 -19.14 -2.85
N LYS A 93 9.40 -18.47 -3.95
CA LYS A 93 8.50 -17.56 -4.67
C LYS A 93 7.38 -18.36 -5.32
N ASN A 94 6.21 -18.32 -4.72
CA ASN A 94 5.02 -18.97 -5.26
C ASN A 94 4.19 -17.96 -6.05
N PHE A 95 3.97 -18.26 -7.35
CA PHE A 95 3.26 -17.39 -8.28
C PHE A 95 1.81 -17.16 -7.88
N LEU A 96 1.08 -18.20 -7.49
CA LEU A 96 -0.33 -18.11 -7.11
C LEU A 96 -0.50 -17.30 -5.82
N LYS A 97 0.31 -17.61 -4.79
CA LYS A 97 0.28 -16.87 -3.52
C LYS A 97 0.66 -15.40 -3.72
N GLY A 98 1.73 -15.15 -4.49
CA GLY A 98 2.17 -13.80 -4.81
C GLY A 98 1.12 -13.01 -5.59
N GLY A 99 0.52 -13.62 -6.60
CA GLY A 99 -0.54 -13.04 -7.39
C GLY A 99 -1.78 -12.72 -6.55
N ALA A 100 -2.29 -13.69 -5.79
CA ALA A 100 -3.46 -13.49 -4.93
C ALA A 100 -3.24 -12.39 -3.88
N CYS A 101 -2.11 -12.43 -3.16
CA CYS A 101 -1.75 -11.38 -2.19
C CYS A 101 -1.64 -10.00 -2.85
N SER A 102 -1.14 -9.94 -4.10
CA SER A 102 -0.97 -8.67 -4.82
C SER A 102 -2.29 -8.11 -5.32
N VAL A 103 -3.23 -8.95 -5.81
CA VAL A 103 -4.60 -8.51 -6.15
C VAL A 103 -5.29 -7.92 -4.92
N VAL A 104 -5.24 -8.62 -3.79
CA VAL A 104 -5.83 -8.13 -2.53
C VAL A 104 -5.11 -6.85 -2.07
N ALA A 105 -3.78 -6.77 -2.21
CA ALA A 105 -3.01 -5.57 -1.85
C ALA A 105 -3.40 -4.37 -2.72
N GLY A 106 -3.54 -4.56 -4.03
CA GLY A 106 -3.98 -3.51 -4.96
C GLY A 106 -5.39 -3.03 -4.64
N PHE A 107 -6.33 -3.95 -4.47
CA PHE A 107 -7.72 -3.65 -4.11
C PHE A 107 -7.82 -2.86 -2.81
N THR A 108 -7.22 -3.38 -1.72
CA THR A 108 -7.29 -2.73 -0.41
C THR A 108 -6.47 -1.45 -0.34
N SER A 109 -5.37 -1.37 -1.11
CA SER A 109 -4.63 -0.12 -1.27
C SER A 109 -5.46 0.94 -1.99
N PHE A 110 -6.26 0.55 -2.99
CA PHE A 110 -7.17 1.48 -3.68
C PHE A 110 -8.25 1.98 -2.73
N CYS A 111 -8.98 1.07 -2.10
CA CYS A 111 -10.14 1.41 -1.29
C CYS A 111 -9.81 2.18 -0.01
N VAL A 112 -8.68 1.88 0.66
CA VAL A 112 -8.43 2.36 2.03
C VAL A 112 -6.94 2.54 2.39
N HIS A 113 -6.04 2.53 1.43
CA HIS A 113 -4.58 2.56 1.63
C HIS A 113 -4.03 1.43 2.55
N ALA A 114 -4.71 0.28 2.62
CA ALA A 114 -4.35 -0.85 3.50
C ALA A 114 -3.64 -2.02 2.78
N GLY A 115 -2.98 -1.77 1.65
CA GLY A 115 -2.27 -2.81 0.89
C GLY A 115 -1.04 -3.41 1.60
N GLY A 116 -0.56 -2.79 2.68
CA GLY A 116 0.63 -3.22 3.40
C GLY A 116 0.51 -4.61 4.04
N THR A 117 -0.66 -4.96 4.53
CA THR A 117 -0.95 -6.24 5.18
C THR A 117 -0.81 -7.43 4.22
N PRO A 118 -1.54 -7.48 3.08
CA PRO A 118 -1.41 -8.57 2.11
C PRO A 118 0.00 -8.65 1.51
N THR A 119 0.64 -7.50 1.27
CA THR A 119 2.02 -7.45 0.79
C THR A 119 2.97 -8.12 1.78
N SER A 120 2.81 -7.87 3.08
CA SER A 120 3.63 -8.47 4.14
C SER A 120 3.42 -9.98 4.25
N LEU A 121 2.18 -10.47 4.06
CA LEU A 121 1.88 -11.91 4.07
C LEU A 121 2.63 -12.69 2.98
N TYR A 122 2.94 -12.05 1.86
CA TYR A 122 3.74 -12.64 0.80
C TYR A 122 5.23 -12.42 0.99
N LEU A 123 5.67 -11.19 1.28
CA LEU A 123 7.09 -10.84 1.30
C LEU A 123 7.84 -11.32 2.55
N LEU A 124 7.21 -11.31 3.75
CA LEU A 124 7.88 -11.71 4.98
C LEU A 124 8.41 -13.16 4.96
N PRO A 125 7.64 -14.16 4.46
CA PRO A 125 8.13 -15.53 4.37
C PRO A 125 9.28 -15.74 3.39
N LEU A 126 9.50 -14.82 2.44
CA LEU A 126 10.62 -14.91 1.48
C LEU A 126 11.97 -14.61 2.12
N ARG A 127 12.00 -14.08 3.35
CA ARG A 127 13.22 -13.82 4.15
C ARG A 127 14.33 -13.11 3.37
N MET A 128 13.94 -12.11 2.59
CA MET A 128 14.89 -11.24 1.90
C MET A 128 15.75 -10.48 2.91
N LYS A 129 16.93 -10.04 2.48
CA LYS A 129 17.71 -9.07 3.25
C LYS A 129 16.84 -7.85 3.56
N LYS A 130 17.03 -7.24 4.74
CA LYS A 130 16.18 -6.12 5.22
C LYS A 130 16.06 -5.01 4.17
N GLU A 131 17.18 -4.63 3.57
CA GLU A 131 17.25 -3.57 2.57
C GLU A 131 16.45 -3.93 1.32
N ILE A 132 16.60 -5.16 0.80
CA ILE A 132 15.88 -5.66 -0.37
C ILE A 132 14.37 -5.77 -0.08
N TYR A 133 13.99 -6.22 1.12
CA TYR A 133 12.59 -6.28 1.53
C TYR A 133 11.96 -4.88 1.55
N VAL A 134 12.63 -3.91 2.18
CA VAL A 134 12.16 -2.53 2.28
C VAL A 134 12.09 -1.90 0.89
N GLY A 135 13.16 -2.00 0.11
CA GLY A 135 13.20 -1.46 -1.25
C GLY A 135 12.14 -2.07 -2.16
N THR A 136 11.96 -3.39 -2.14
CA THR A 136 10.90 -4.05 -2.92
C THR A 136 9.50 -3.54 -2.56
N ARG A 137 9.22 -3.32 -1.28
CA ARG A 137 7.95 -2.72 -0.83
C ARG A 137 7.78 -1.29 -1.31
N ILE A 138 8.83 -0.48 -1.21
CA ILE A 138 8.81 0.92 -1.66
C ILE A 138 8.48 0.96 -3.15
N PHE A 139 9.23 0.24 -3.99
CA PHE A 139 8.96 0.19 -5.42
C PHE A 139 7.56 -0.33 -5.74
N PHE A 140 7.12 -1.38 -5.06
CA PHE A 140 5.76 -1.90 -5.24
C PHE A 140 4.70 -0.84 -4.97
N PHE A 141 4.76 -0.14 -3.83
CA PHE A 141 3.78 0.89 -3.50
C PHE A 141 3.90 2.15 -4.36
N THR A 142 5.09 2.50 -4.81
CA THR A 142 5.28 3.56 -5.81
C THR A 142 4.48 3.26 -7.08
N PHE A 143 4.61 2.07 -7.65
CA PHE A 143 3.81 1.68 -8.82
C PHE A 143 2.32 1.65 -8.52
N VAL A 144 1.91 1.08 -7.38
CA VAL A 144 0.52 1.05 -6.93
C VAL A 144 -0.06 2.46 -6.82
N ASN A 145 0.66 3.40 -6.20
CA ASN A 145 0.20 4.78 -6.01
C ASN A 145 0.16 5.55 -7.32
N LEU A 146 1.12 5.34 -8.23
CA LEU A 146 1.10 5.95 -9.57
C LEU A 146 -0.08 5.45 -10.41
N ILE A 147 -0.39 4.13 -10.37
CA ILE A 147 -1.54 3.55 -11.08
C ILE A 147 -2.87 4.09 -10.51
N LYS A 148 -2.95 4.30 -9.19
CA LYS A 148 -4.16 4.85 -8.55
C LYS A 148 -4.43 6.30 -8.91
N LEU A 149 -3.40 7.11 -9.14
CA LEU A 149 -3.55 8.56 -9.32
C LEU A 149 -4.56 8.93 -10.42
N PRO A 150 -4.46 8.44 -11.67
CA PRO A 150 -5.43 8.76 -12.71
C PRO A 150 -6.85 8.28 -12.37
N LEU A 151 -6.98 7.15 -11.69
CA LEU A 151 -8.28 6.62 -11.28
C LEU A 151 -8.92 7.47 -10.18
N TYR A 152 -8.14 7.96 -9.22
CA TYR A 152 -8.60 8.88 -8.17
C TYR A 152 -9.04 10.23 -8.74
N ILE A 153 -8.33 10.73 -9.76
CA ILE A 153 -8.73 11.95 -10.48
C ILE A 153 -10.07 11.73 -11.19
N ASN A 154 -10.23 10.62 -11.92
CA ASN A 154 -11.47 10.28 -12.63
C ASN A 154 -12.68 10.11 -11.68
N LEU A 155 -12.45 9.58 -10.47
CA LEU A 155 -13.48 9.44 -9.44
C LEU A 155 -13.69 10.73 -8.61
N SER A 156 -13.05 11.83 -8.98
CA SER A 156 -13.10 13.11 -8.25
C SER A 156 -12.68 13.02 -6.78
N MET A 157 -11.96 11.97 -6.40
CA MET A 157 -11.40 11.79 -5.05
C MET A 157 -10.18 12.69 -4.83
N THR A 158 -9.40 12.95 -5.89
CA THR A 158 -8.24 13.84 -5.87
C THR A 158 -8.47 14.98 -6.87
N ASN A 159 -8.45 16.21 -6.40
CA ASN A 159 -8.63 17.43 -7.16
C ASN A 159 -7.59 18.48 -6.75
N LEU A 160 -7.63 19.68 -7.36
CA LEU A 160 -6.68 20.76 -7.06
C LEU A 160 -6.65 21.13 -5.58
N GLU A 161 -7.81 21.10 -4.90
CA GLU A 161 -7.91 21.39 -3.48
C GLU A 161 -7.24 20.31 -2.63
N SER A 162 -7.40 19.03 -3.00
CA SER A 162 -6.68 17.91 -2.36
C SER A 162 -5.16 18.08 -2.48
N PHE A 163 -4.66 18.53 -3.64
CA PHE A 163 -3.23 18.80 -3.81
C PHE A 163 -2.74 19.96 -2.93
N LYS A 164 -3.51 21.05 -2.79
CA LYS A 164 -3.17 22.15 -1.88
C LYS A 164 -3.11 21.68 -0.43
N GLN A 165 -4.10 20.92 0.03
CA GLN A 165 -4.14 20.37 1.38
C GLN A 165 -2.98 19.39 1.62
N SER A 166 -2.65 18.57 0.63
CA SER A 166 -1.47 17.70 0.67
C SER A 166 -0.17 18.49 0.81
N ALA A 167 -0.03 19.61 0.09
CA ALA A 167 1.14 20.47 0.16
C ALA A 167 1.34 21.08 1.55
N ILE A 168 0.26 21.44 2.24
CA ILE A 168 0.30 21.95 3.64
C ILE A 168 0.77 20.85 4.60
N LEU A 169 0.36 19.60 4.38
CA LEU A 169 0.71 18.46 5.23
C LEU A 169 2.09 17.85 4.91
N PHE A 170 2.63 18.15 3.74
CA PHE A 170 3.90 17.58 3.27
C PHE A 170 5.10 17.85 4.20
N PRO A 171 5.30 19.04 4.78
CA PRO A 171 6.39 19.28 5.72
C PRO A 171 6.36 18.33 6.92
N VAL A 172 5.16 18.03 7.44
CA VAL A 172 5.00 17.10 8.57
C VAL A 172 5.35 15.66 8.14
N ALA A 173 4.91 15.25 6.94
CA ALA A 173 5.27 13.96 6.38
C ALA A 173 6.78 13.84 6.16
N LEU A 174 7.42 14.90 5.66
CA LEU A 174 8.87 14.95 5.44
C LEU A 174 9.64 14.80 6.76
N LEU A 175 9.21 15.50 7.82
CA LEU A 175 9.80 15.34 9.16
C LEU A 175 9.68 13.89 9.64
N GLY A 176 8.52 13.26 9.45
CA GLY A 176 8.32 11.84 9.79
C GLY A 176 9.26 10.90 9.03
N ILE A 177 9.49 11.15 7.74
CA ILE A 177 10.43 10.40 6.91
C ILE A 177 11.86 10.58 7.42
N LEU A 178 12.29 11.82 7.71
CA LEU A 178 13.64 12.12 8.19
C LEU A 178 13.93 11.48 9.55
N ILE A 179 12.96 11.50 10.46
CA ILE A 179 13.06 10.83 11.76
C ILE A 179 13.14 9.32 11.58
N GLY A 180 12.27 8.73 10.75
CA GLY A 180 12.27 7.30 10.48
C GLY A 180 13.52 6.78 9.78
N TYR A 181 14.30 7.64 9.13
CA TYR A 181 15.60 7.25 8.56
C TYR A 181 16.75 7.19 9.59
N LYS A 182 16.58 7.85 10.75
CA LYS A 182 17.60 7.87 11.82
C LYS A 182 17.38 6.75 12.85
N LEU A 183 16.18 6.18 12.91
CA LEU A 183 15.81 5.05 13.77
C LEU A 183 16.07 3.71 13.08
#